data_b1b01505db34a0deceb5f746d2fec74b
#
_entry.id   b1b01505db34a0deceb5f746d2fec74b
#
_cell.length_a   1.000
_cell.length_b   1.000
_cell.length_c   1.000
_cell.angle_alpha   90.00
_cell.angle_beta   90.00
_cell.angle_gamma   90.00
#
_symmetry.space_group_name_H-M   'P 1'
#
loop_
_entity.id
_entity.type
_entity.pdbx_description
1 polymer ?
#
loop_
_entity_poly.entity_id
_entity_poly.type
_entity_poly.pdbx_seq_one_letter_code
_entity_poly.pdbx_strand_id
1 'polypeptide(L)'
;MKLDGKVALITGGTSGIGESCAELFASEGAKVAVVGSSDIAKAEAVPARIEAAGGTAKPYVGDLSRVSEITKLVAAVSTDFGRIDILINSAGVFYPTPAGETSEADYDRMMDINVKGTFFSANEVAPIMKAQGSGCIINISSVCGVMALGGYSAYCAAKAGVNFMTRALSQELAPHGISVNAILPGNTATPMNENIRTEAEFKPMLDAMAAATPSGRTYSEAIDMARAALFLASGDGRAMHGALLVMDEGFSLGM
;
A
#
# COMPACT_ATOMS: atom_id res chain seq x y z
N MET A 1 -20.53 11.06 0.58
CA MET A 1 -19.46 10.03 0.58
C MET A 1 -18.62 10.21 -0.69
N LYS A 2 -17.29 10.23 -0.54
CA LYS A 2 -16.37 10.50 -1.68
C LYS A 2 -16.23 9.33 -2.65
N LEU A 3 -16.53 8.10 -2.20
CA LEU A 3 -16.33 6.87 -2.96
C LEU A 3 -17.64 6.07 -3.16
N ASP A 4 -18.77 6.74 -3.10
CA ASP A 4 -20.08 6.07 -3.24
C ASP A 4 -20.16 5.24 -4.53
N GLY A 5 -20.56 3.96 -4.38
CA GLY A 5 -20.66 3.00 -5.48
C GLY A 5 -19.34 2.50 -6.09
N LYS A 6 -18.18 2.94 -5.60
CA LYS A 6 -16.86 2.48 -6.03
C LYS A 6 -16.50 1.12 -5.43
N VAL A 7 -15.67 0.36 -6.13
CA VAL A 7 -15.09 -0.90 -5.65
C VAL A 7 -13.59 -0.70 -5.46
N ALA A 8 -13.10 -0.94 -4.26
CA ALA A 8 -11.69 -0.85 -3.89
C ALA A 8 -11.11 -2.24 -3.60
N LEU A 9 -10.08 -2.63 -4.34
CA LEU A 9 -9.26 -3.81 -4.08
C LEU A 9 -8.02 -3.36 -3.29
N ILE A 10 -7.83 -3.88 -2.07
CA ILE A 10 -6.74 -3.46 -1.17
C ILE A 10 -5.90 -4.67 -0.79
N THR A 11 -4.69 -4.77 -1.37
CA THR A 11 -3.73 -5.79 -0.97
C THR A 11 -3.06 -5.41 0.35
N GLY A 12 -2.81 -6.39 1.22
CA GLY A 12 -2.33 -6.11 2.58
C GLY A 12 -3.36 -5.37 3.44
N GLY A 13 -4.66 -5.53 3.12
CA GLY A 13 -5.78 -4.84 3.77
C GLY A 13 -6.12 -5.33 5.17
N THR A 14 -5.38 -6.31 5.71
CA THR A 14 -5.67 -6.95 7.00
C THR A 14 -4.95 -6.30 8.19
N SER A 15 -4.08 -5.33 7.94
CA SER A 15 -3.32 -4.63 9.00
C SER A 15 -2.78 -3.28 8.53
N GLY A 16 -2.44 -2.41 9.48
CA GLY A 16 -1.68 -1.19 9.28
C GLY A 16 -2.31 -0.22 8.27
N ILE A 17 -1.52 0.23 7.29
CA ILE A 17 -1.97 1.22 6.29
C ILE A 17 -3.12 0.66 5.44
N GLY A 18 -3.01 -0.61 5.00
CA GLY A 18 -4.04 -1.25 4.19
C GLY A 18 -5.37 -1.39 4.91
N GLU A 19 -5.35 -1.78 6.18
CA GLU A 19 -6.52 -1.84 7.05
C GLU A 19 -7.17 -0.46 7.23
N SER A 20 -6.38 0.56 7.56
CA SER A 20 -6.87 1.94 7.67
C SER A 20 -7.49 2.46 6.38
N CYS A 21 -6.92 2.09 5.21
CA CYS A 21 -7.52 2.40 3.92
C CYS A 21 -8.86 1.67 3.74
N ALA A 22 -8.94 0.39 4.12
CA ALA A 22 -10.16 -0.41 3.97
C ALA A 22 -11.32 0.17 4.78
N GLU A 23 -11.07 0.49 6.04
CA GLU A 23 -12.09 1.06 6.93
C GLU A 23 -12.52 2.47 6.48
N LEU A 24 -11.56 3.35 6.14
CA LEU A 24 -11.87 4.69 5.68
C LEU A 24 -12.63 4.67 4.34
N PHE A 25 -12.21 3.85 3.39
CA PHE A 25 -12.86 3.78 2.07
C PHE A 25 -14.29 3.23 2.18
N ALA A 26 -14.50 2.24 3.04
CA ALA A 26 -15.84 1.72 3.32
C ALA A 26 -16.74 2.79 3.96
N SER A 27 -16.22 3.58 4.91
CA SER A 27 -16.98 4.69 5.53
C SER A 27 -17.31 5.81 4.55
N GLU A 28 -16.57 5.90 3.43
CA GLU A 28 -16.81 6.84 2.33
C GLU A 28 -17.64 6.23 1.18
N GLY A 29 -18.26 5.06 1.42
CA GLY A 29 -19.24 4.43 0.51
C GLY A 29 -18.66 3.45 -0.48
N ALA A 30 -17.37 3.13 -0.43
CA ALA A 30 -16.80 2.09 -1.28
C ALA A 30 -17.19 0.68 -0.80
N LYS A 31 -17.34 -0.24 -1.75
CA LYS A 31 -17.31 -1.68 -1.49
C LYS A 31 -15.85 -2.14 -1.50
N VAL A 32 -15.40 -2.84 -0.46
CA VAL A 32 -13.98 -3.12 -0.27
C VAL A 32 -13.68 -4.61 -0.36
N ALA A 33 -12.76 -4.97 -1.24
CA ALA A 33 -12.12 -6.29 -1.27
C ALA A 33 -10.84 -6.23 -0.41
N VAL A 34 -10.87 -6.84 0.77
CA VAL A 34 -9.76 -6.88 1.74
C VAL A 34 -8.93 -8.12 1.49
N VAL A 35 -7.66 -7.95 1.09
CA VAL A 35 -6.78 -9.07 0.76
C VAL A 35 -5.74 -9.31 1.83
N GLY A 36 -5.74 -10.52 2.40
CA GLY A 36 -4.69 -11.06 3.26
C GLY A 36 -3.78 -12.05 2.51
N SER A 37 -2.66 -12.46 3.13
CA SER A 37 -1.67 -13.34 2.46
C SER A 37 -2.06 -14.81 2.44
N SER A 38 -2.52 -15.38 3.56
CA SER A 38 -2.79 -16.83 3.65
C SER A 38 -3.80 -17.22 4.72
N ASP A 39 -4.05 -16.37 5.71
CA ASP A 39 -4.93 -16.66 6.84
C ASP A 39 -6.30 -16.01 6.61
N ILE A 40 -7.29 -16.84 6.28
CA ILE A 40 -8.64 -16.35 5.99
C ILE A 40 -9.29 -15.74 7.25
N ALA A 41 -9.05 -16.27 8.45
CA ALA A 41 -9.61 -15.72 9.68
C ALA A 41 -9.11 -14.30 9.96
N LYS A 42 -7.82 -14.03 9.68
CA LYS A 42 -7.29 -12.65 9.71
C LYS A 42 -7.89 -11.78 8.61
N ALA A 43 -8.13 -12.35 7.43
CA ALA A 43 -8.73 -11.62 6.33
C ALA A 43 -10.19 -11.25 6.62
N GLU A 44 -10.93 -12.03 7.38
CA GLU A 44 -12.33 -11.80 7.77
C GLU A 44 -12.51 -10.72 8.85
N ALA A 45 -11.50 -10.48 9.69
CA ALA A 45 -11.63 -9.56 10.84
C ALA A 45 -11.91 -8.11 10.43
N VAL A 46 -11.26 -7.60 9.36
CA VAL A 46 -11.47 -6.23 8.88
C VAL A 46 -12.83 -6.08 8.19
N PRO A 47 -13.24 -6.96 7.25
CA PRO A 47 -14.59 -6.96 6.70
C PRO A 47 -15.69 -7.00 7.76
N ALA A 48 -15.56 -7.85 8.77
CA ALA A 48 -16.55 -7.93 9.85
C ALA A 48 -16.73 -6.60 10.62
N ARG A 49 -15.63 -5.87 10.87
CA ARG A 49 -15.71 -4.53 11.48
C ARG A 49 -16.37 -3.51 10.55
N ILE A 50 -16.03 -3.56 9.25
CA ILE A 50 -16.63 -2.69 8.24
C ILE A 50 -18.14 -2.93 8.14
N GLU A 51 -18.57 -4.18 8.10
CA GLU A 51 -19.98 -4.55 8.04
C GLU A 51 -20.75 -4.14 9.31
N ALA A 52 -20.14 -4.34 10.48
CA ALA A 52 -20.71 -3.89 11.76
C ALA A 52 -20.88 -2.36 11.82
N ALA A 53 -20.06 -1.60 11.10
CA ALA A 53 -20.18 -0.16 10.93
C ALA A 53 -21.14 0.27 9.80
N GLY A 54 -21.80 -0.68 9.12
CA GLY A 54 -22.77 -0.42 8.04
C GLY A 54 -22.13 -0.29 6.64
N GLY A 55 -20.85 -0.58 6.51
CA GLY A 55 -20.14 -0.62 5.21
C GLY A 55 -20.31 -1.96 4.47
N THR A 56 -19.62 -2.12 3.36
CA THR A 56 -19.61 -3.36 2.58
C THR A 56 -18.18 -3.80 2.32
N ALA A 57 -17.81 -4.99 2.78
CA ALA A 57 -16.50 -5.57 2.51
C ALA A 57 -16.57 -7.08 2.34
N LYS A 58 -15.60 -7.64 1.58
CA LYS A 58 -15.40 -9.10 1.47
C LYS A 58 -13.94 -9.46 1.69
N PRO A 59 -13.65 -10.57 2.40
CA PRO A 59 -12.31 -11.07 2.58
C PRO A 59 -11.83 -11.88 1.37
N TYR A 60 -10.55 -11.76 1.06
CA TYR A 60 -9.83 -12.57 0.09
C TYR A 60 -8.46 -12.93 0.63
N VAL A 61 -7.90 -14.04 0.14
CA VAL A 61 -6.53 -14.46 0.43
C VAL A 61 -5.80 -14.76 -0.87
N GLY A 62 -4.51 -14.45 -0.91
CA GLY A 62 -3.65 -14.76 -2.04
C GLY A 62 -2.18 -14.42 -1.75
N ASP A 63 -1.29 -15.31 -2.18
CA ASP A 63 0.15 -15.09 -2.12
C ASP A 63 0.58 -14.21 -3.29
N LEU A 64 0.85 -12.94 -3.01
CA LEU A 64 1.25 -11.96 -4.03
C LEU A 64 2.65 -12.20 -4.61
N SER A 65 3.43 -13.13 -4.07
CA SER A 65 4.66 -13.59 -4.71
C SER A 65 4.39 -14.44 -5.96
N ARG A 66 3.13 -14.90 -6.14
CA ARG A 66 2.70 -15.80 -7.21
C ARG A 66 1.70 -15.15 -8.15
N VAL A 67 2.11 -14.91 -9.38
CA VAL A 67 1.26 -14.25 -10.41
C VAL A 67 -0.06 -15.00 -10.61
N SER A 68 -0.04 -16.34 -10.63
CA SER A 68 -1.26 -17.13 -10.81
C SER A 68 -2.30 -16.94 -9.69
N GLU A 69 -1.86 -16.62 -8.46
CA GLU A 69 -2.78 -16.30 -7.36
C GLU A 69 -3.32 -14.87 -7.49
N ILE A 70 -2.50 -13.92 -7.95
CA ILE A 70 -2.95 -12.55 -8.24
C ILE A 70 -4.03 -12.57 -9.33
N THR A 71 -3.81 -13.31 -10.42
CA THR A 71 -4.80 -13.43 -11.50
C THR A 71 -6.13 -14.00 -10.99
N LYS A 72 -6.11 -15.06 -10.19
CA LYS A 72 -7.31 -15.65 -9.58
C LYS A 72 -8.01 -14.68 -8.63
N LEU A 73 -7.24 -13.97 -7.82
CA LEU A 73 -7.74 -12.97 -6.88
C LEU A 73 -8.49 -11.84 -7.61
N VAL A 74 -7.87 -11.22 -8.61
CA VAL A 74 -8.48 -10.13 -9.37
C VAL A 74 -9.73 -10.60 -10.10
N ALA A 75 -9.71 -11.81 -10.68
CA ALA A 75 -10.89 -12.40 -11.32
C ALA A 75 -12.03 -12.64 -10.32
N ALA A 76 -11.74 -13.15 -9.11
CA ALA A 76 -12.74 -13.36 -8.08
C ALA A 76 -13.39 -12.03 -7.63
N VAL A 77 -12.58 -11.00 -7.37
CA VAL A 77 -13.07 -9.66 -6.99
C VAL A 77 -13.92 -9.06 -8.12
N SER A 78 -13.48 -9.18 -9.37
CA SER A 78 -14.22 -8.69 -10.53
C SER A 78 -15.56 -9.43 -10.70
N THR A 79 -15.59 -10.73 -10.43
CA THR A 79 -16.85 -11.52 -10.47
C THR A 79 -17.81 -11.10 -9.37
N ASP A 80 -17.31 -10.92 -8.15
CA ASP A 80 -18.13 -10.63 -6.98
C ASP A 80 -18.75 -9.23 -6.97
N PHE A 81 -18.01 -8.24 -7.49
CA PHE A 81 -18.41 -6.83 -7.45
C PHE A 81 -18.77 -6.26 -8.83
N GLY A 82 -18.44 -6.95 -9.92
CA GLY A 82 -18.72 -6.54 -11.30
C GLY A 82 -17.79 -5.45 -11.86
N ARG A 83 -16.92 -4.88 -11.02
CA ARG A 83 -15.99 -3.80 -11.36
C ARG A 83 -14.84 -3.70 -10.35
N ILE A 84 -13.77 -3.01 -10.74
CA ILE A 84 -12.69 -2.57 -9.83
C ILE A 84 -12.34 -1.14 -10.20
N ASP A 85 -12.63 -0.18 -9.32
CA ASP A 85 -12.37 1.25 -9.55
C ASP A 85 -11.05 1.70 -8.96
N ILE A 86 -10.66 1.09 -7.84
CA ILE A 86 -9.48 1.49 -7.08
C ILE A 86 -8.67 0.24 -6.73
N LEU A 87 -7.37 0.30 -6.97
CA LEU A 87 -6.40 -0.66 -6.44
C LEU A 87 -5.48 0.06 -5.46
N ILE A 88 -5.38 -0.46 -4.23
CA ILE A 88 -4.32 -0.06 -3.29
C ILE A 88 -3.36 -1.21 -3.11
N ASN A 89 -2.13 -1.04 -3.58
CA ASN A 89 -1.03 -1.95 -3.34
C ASN A 89 -0.35 -1.58 -2.00
N SER A 90 -0.84 -2.17 -0.90
CA SER A 90 -0.29 -1.97 0.45
C SER A 90 0.42 -3.20 1.01
N ALA A 91 0.31 -4.35 0.36
CA ALA A 91 1.07 -5.52 0.75
C ALA A 91 2.57 -5.29 0.57
N GLY A 92 3.36 -5.68 1.56
CA GLY A 92 4.80 -5.57 1.51
C GLY A 92 5.48 -6.24 2.70
N VAL A 93 6.77 -6.46 2.57
CA VAL A 93 7.64 -6.96 3.65
C VAL A 93 8.80 -6.00 3.86
N PHE A 94 9.25 -5.92 5.10
CA PHE A 94 10.37 -5.07 5.53
C PHE A 94 11.21 -5.83 6.54
N TYR A 95 12.47 -6.07 6.21
CA TYR A 95 13.46 -6.69 7.09
C TYR A 95 14.86 -6.33 6.62
N PRO A 96 15.89 -6.43 7.50
CA PRO A 96 17.27 -6.12 7.14
C PRO A 96 17.81 -7.02 6.03
N THR A 97 18.62 -6.43 5.17
CA THR A 97 19.35 -7.10 4.07
C THR A 97 20.81 -6.61 4.06
N PRO A 98 21.61 -6.95 5.12
CA PRO A 98 22.96 -6.46 5.24
C PRO A 98 23.88 -7.08 4.16
N ALA A 99 24.81 -6.27 3.66
CA ALA A 99 25.75 -6.69 2.63
C ALA A 99 26.67 -7.82 3.14
N GLY A 100 26.76 -8.89 2.37
CA GLY A 100 27.54 -10.09 2.71
C GLY A 100 26.80 -11.14 3.56
N GLU A 101 25.60 -10.84 4.07
CA GLU A 101 24.82 -11.72 4.94
C GLU A 101 23.42 -12.05 4.38
N THR A 102 22.95 -11.30 3.38
CA THR A 102 21.63 -11.49 2.78
C THR A 102 21.61 -12.75 1.92
N SER A 103 20.68 -13.66 2.19
CA SER A 103 20.45 -14.83 1.36
C SER A 103 19.71 -14.49 0.06
N GLU A 104 19.91 -15.31 -0.99
CA GLU A 104 19.14 -15.21 -2.24
C GLU A 104 17.63 -15.31 -1.96
N ALA A 105 17.21 -16.23 -1.09
CA ALA A 105 15.81 -16.42 -0.72
C ALA A 105 15.19 -15.19 -0.06
N ASP A 106 15.93 -14.46 0.80
CA ASP A 106 15.47 -13.22 1.40
C ASP A 106 15.36 -12.11 0.34
N TYR A 107 16.35 -12.02 -0.55
CA TYR A 107 16.31 -11.07 -1.66
C TYR A 107 15.09 -11.35 -2.56
N ASP A 108 14.92 -12.58 -3.00
CA ASP A 108 13.82 -12.98 -3.89
C ASP A 108 12.46 -12.70 -3.24
N ARG A 109 12.29 -13.07 -1.97
CA ARG A 109 11.06 -12.79 -1.23
C ARG A 109 10.77 -11.28 -1.15
N MET A 110 11.81 -10.46 -0.90
CA MET A 110 11.69 -8.99 -0.87
C MET A 110 11.21 -8.45 -2.22
N MET A 111 11.82 -8.90 -3.31
CA MET A 111 11.46 -8.45 -4.66
C MET A 111 10.12 -9.02 -5.13
N ASP A 112 9.84 -10.27 -4.84
CA ASP A 112 8.60 -10.95 -5.24
C ASP A 112 7.37 -10.30 -4.63
N ILE A 113 7.40 -9.96 -3.34
CA ILE A 113 6.25 -9.35 -2.69
C ILE A 113 6.17 -7.84 -3.00
N ASN A 114 7.28 -7.09 -2.79
CA ASN A 114 7.22 -5.63 -2.91
C ASN A 114 7.17 -5.11 -4.35
N VAL A 115 7.80 -5.80 -5.31
CA VAL A 115 7.89 -5.34 -6.71
C VAL A 115 6.97 -6.15 -7.61
N LYS A 116 7.20 -7.48 -7.71
CA LYS A 116 6.43 -8.35 -8.60
C LYS A 116 4.95 -8.35 -8.22
N GLY A 117 4.62 -8.49 -6.93
CA GLY A 117 3.24 -8.45 -6.44
C GLY A 117 2.54 -7.13 -6.78
N THR A 118 3.20 -6.00 -6.56
CA THR A 118 2.69 -4.67 -6.90
C THR A 118 2.46 -4.51 -8.41
N PHE A 119 3.45 -4.92 -9.22
CA PHE A 119 3.35 -4.83 -10.68
C PHE A 119 2.20 -5.68 -11.22
N PHE A 120 2.15 -6.96 -10.87
CA PHE A 120 1.13 -7.85 -11.43
C PHE A 120 -0.27 -7.56 -10.89
N SER A 121 -0.43 -7.05 -9.69
CA SER A 121 -1.74 -6.55 -9.23
C SER A 121 -2.22 -5.39 -10.11
N ALA A 122 -1.35 -4.44 -10.44
CA ALA A 122 -1.67 -3.35 -11.35
C ALA A 122 -1.92 -3.87 -12.79
N ASN A 123 -1.12 -4.81 -13.27
CA ASN A 123 -1.24 -5.43 -14.59
C ASN A 123 -2.60 -6.15 -14.77
N GLU A 124 -3.04 -6.89 -13.76
CA GLU A 124 -4.30 -7.65 -13.83
C GLU A 124 -5.55 -6.75 -13.74
N VAL A 125 -5.51 -5.65 -12.98
CA VAL A 125 -6.66 -4.72 -12.94
C VAL A 125 -6.71 -3.77 -14.14
N ALA A 126 -5.59 -3.51 -14.80
CA ALA A 126 -5.51 -2.54 -15.90
C ALA A 126 -6.49 -2.84 -17.07
N PRO A 127 -6.66 -4.08 -17.55
CA PRO A 127 -7.65 -4.38 -18.60
C PRO A 127 -9.09 -4.06 -18.15
N ILE A 128 -9.43 -4.33 -16.88
CA ILE A 128 -10.75 -4.04 -16.31
C ILE A 128 -10.98 -2.53 -16.29
N MET A 129 -10.01 -1.78 -15.75
CA MET A 129 -10.09 -0.32 -15.68
C MET A 129 -10.08 0.34 -17.07
N LYS A 130 -9.31 -0.20 -18.04
CA LYS A 130 -9.32 0.27 -19.44
C LYS A 130 -10.71 0.08 -20.06
N ALA A 131 -11.36 -1.07 -19.84
CA ALA A 131 -12.71 -1.32 -20.32
C ALA A 131 -13.77 -0.40 -19.66
N GLN A 132 -13.54 0.00 -18.41
CA GLN A 132 -14.37 0.97 -17.68
C GLN A 132 -14.14 2.43 -18.13
N GLY A 133 -13.01 2.73 -18.77
CA GLY A 133 -12.59 4.09 -19.12
C GLY A 133 -12.21 4.94 -17.89
N SER A 134 -11.99 4.30 -16.74
CA SER A 134 -11.65 4.98 -15.50
C SER A 134 -11.02 4.03 -14.49
N GLY A 135 -10.13 4.53 -13.63
CA GLY A 135 -9.51 3.78 -12.54
C GLY A 135 -8.53 4.62 -11.73
N CYS A 136 -8.18 4.10 -10.56
CA CYS A 136 -7.16 4.70 -9.70
C CYS A 136 -6.29 3.60 -9.10
N ILE A 137 -4.98 3.67 -9.29
CA ILE A 137 -4.00 2.76 -8.70
C ILE A 137 -3.12 3.56 -7.74
N ILE A 138 -3.03 3.11 -6.50
CA ILE A 138 -2.22 3.74 -5.46
C ILE A 138 -1.23 2.71 -4.92
N ASN A 139 0.05 2.99 -5.07
CA ASN A 139 1.10 2.13 -4.56
C ASN A 139 1.62 2.69 -3.21
N ILE A 140 1.60 1.88 -2.16
CA ILE A 140 2.26 2.22 -0.91
C ILE A 140 3.74 1.86 -1.05
N SER A 141 4.53 2.89 -1.34
CA SER A 141 5.98 2.80 -1.46
C SER A 141 6.65 3.06 -0.10
N SER A 142 7.70 3.84 -0.08
CA SER A 142 8.42 4.29 1.13
C SER A 142 9.34 5.45 0.79
N VAL A 143 9.68 6.27 1.78
CA VAL A 143 10.81 7.22 1.68
C VAL A 143 12.13 6.50 1.39
N CYS A 144 12.29 5.24 1.77
CA CYS A 144 13.43 4.41 1.39
C CYS A 144 13.57 4.19 -0.14
N GLY A 145 12.56 4.54 -0.92
CA GLY A 145 12.66 4.58 -2.39
C GLY A 145 13.25 5.86 -2.94
N VAL A 146 13.51 6.87 -2.11
CA VAL A 146 14.13 8.16 -2.50
C VAL A 146 15.29 8.56 -1.58
N MET A 147 15.45 7.89 -0.44
CA MET A 147 16.57 8.02 0.49
C MET A 147 17.19 6.65 0.76
N ALA A 148 18.46 6.62 1.18
CA ALA A 148 19.14 5.38 1.53
C ALA A 148 18.94 5.03 3.02
N LEU A 149 18.75 3.73 3.31
CA LEU A 149 18.75 3.18 4.65
C LEU A 149 19.79 2.06 4.72
N GLY A 150 20.86 2.27 5.49
CA GLY A 150 21.91 1.27 5.68
C GLY A 150 21.35 -0.03 6.24
N GLY A 151 21.82 -1.18 5.73
CA GLY A 151 21.34 -2.51 6.11
C GLY A 151 19.99 -2.92 5.47
N TYR A 152 19.40 -2.11 4.57
CA TYR A 152 18.11 -2.37 3.91
C TYR A 152 18.19 -2.18 2.40
N SER A 153 19.33 -2.50 1.79
CA SER A 153 19.59 -2.20 0.38
C SER A 153 18.58 -2.82 -0.59
N ALA A 154 18.16 -4.08 -0.37
CA ALA A 154 17.14 -4.74 -1.20
C ALA A 154 15.77 -4.06 -1.05
N TYR A 155 15.39 -3.64 0.16
CA TYR A 155 14.15 -2.90 0.38
C TYR A 155 14.17 -1.53 -0.31
N CYS A 156 15.27 -0.77 -0.19
CA CYS A 156 15.43 0.51 -0.87
C CYS A 156 15.33 0.34 -2.39
N ALA A 157 16.00 -0.66 -2.95
CA ALA A 157 15.92 -0.98 -4.37
C ALA A 157 14.49 -1.33 -4.80
N ALA A 158 13.78 -2.17 -4.01
CA ALA A 158 12.40 -2.55 -4.28
C ALA A 158 11.47 -1.31 -4.30
N LYS A 159 11.58 -0.43 -3.30
CA LYS A 159 10.72 0.76 -3.20
C LYS A 159 11.08 1.83 -4.24
N ALA A 160 12.35 1.96 -4.60
CA ALA A 160 12.75 2.79 -5.75
C ALA A 160 12.17 2.24 -7.06
N GLY A 161 12.18 0.91 -7.24
CA GLY A 161 11.53 0.23 -8.35
C GLY A 161 10.03 0.54 -8.42
N VAL A 162 9.32 0.47 -7.30
CA VAL A 162 7.90 0.83 -7.21
C VAL A 162 7.65 2.29 -7.59
N ASN A 163 8.52 3.21 -7.18
CA ASN A 163 8.41 4.63 -7.53
C ASN A 163 8.51 4.86 -9.05
N PHE A 164 9.50 4.25 -9.71
CA PHE A 164 9.65 4.38 -11.16
C PHE A 164 8.56 3.64 -11.94
N MET A 165 8.16 2.46 -11.49
CA MET A 165 7.04 1.71 -12.04
C MET A 165 5.74 2.53 -11.97
N THR A 166 5.48 3.22 -10.88
CA THR A 166 4.34 4.14 -10.72
C THR A 166 4.30 5.18 -11.82
N ARG A 167 5.44 5.82 -12.11
CA ARG A 167 5.55 6.83 -13.16
C ARG A 167 5.36 6.25 -14.56
N ALA A 168 5.95 5.08 -14.83
CA ALA A 168 5.82 4.42 -16.12
C ALA A 168 4.38 3.98 -16.40
N LEU A 169 3.75 3.31 -15.42
CA LEU A 169 2.34 2.91 -15.52
C LEU A 169 1.41 4.13 -15.64
N SER A 170 1.73 5.24 -14.98
CA SER A 170 0.94 6.47 -15.11
C SER A 170 0.96 7.00 -16.54
N GLN A 171 2.10 7.02 -17.20
CA GLN A 171 2.20 7.46 -18.61
C GLN A 171 1.41 6.54 -19.54
N GLU A 172 1.47 5.23 -19.30
CA GLU A 172 0.77 4.23 -20.11
C GLU A 172 -0.75 4.26 -19.91
N LEU A 173 -1.21 4.47 -18.68
CA LEU A 173 -2.62 4.29 -18.32
C LEU A 173 -3.43 5.59 -18.30
N ALA A 174 -2.79 6.76 -18.19
CA ALA A 174 -3.48 8.05 -18.19
C ALA A 174 -4.36 8.29 -19.44
N PRO A 175 -3.95 7.91 -20.68
CA PRO A 175 -4.82 8.03 -21.85
C PRO A 175 -6.15 7.24 -21.76
N HIS A 176 -6.22 6.27 -20.83
CA HIS A 176 -7.42 5.46 -20.58
C HIS A 176 -8.26 5.95 -19.39
N GLY A 177 -7.98 7.16 -18.87
CA GLY A 177 -8.68 7.71 -17.70
C GLY A 177 -8.29 7.05 -16.38
N ILE A 178 -7.10 6.42 -16.32
CA ILE A 178 -6.61 5.73 -15.12
C ILE A 178 -5.47 6.52 -14.50
N SER A 179 -5.60 6.91 -13.24
CA SER A 179 -4.51 7.55 -12.49
C SER A 179 -3.67 6.50 -11.76
N VAL A 180 -2.35 6.69 -11.75
CA VAL A 180 -1.41 5.86 -10.98
C VAL A 180 -0.51 6.77 -10.19
N ASN A 181 -0.51 6.62 -8.85
CA ASN A 181 0.29 7.44 -7.94
C ASN A 181 0.90 6.57 -6.84
N ALA A 182 1.89 7.08 -6.13
CA ALA A 182 2.45 6.43 -4.95
C ALA A 182 2.41 7.35 -3.73
N ILE A 183 2.15 6.75 -2.57
CA ILE A 183 2.37 7.35 -1.26
C ILE A 183 3.70 6.78 -0.75
N LEU A 184 4.56 7.65 -0.26
CA LEU A 184 5.87 7.32 0.29
C LEU A 184 5.87 7.61 1.80
N PRO A 185 5.39 6.67 2.63
CA PRO A 185 5.44 6.86 4.06
C PRO A 185 6.88 6.89 4.58
N GLY A 186 7.12 7.69 5.62
CA GLY A 186 8.21 7.49 6.55
C GLY A 186 7.89 6.40 7.57
N ASN A 187 8.30 6.61 8.81
CA ASN A 187 7.91 5.73 9.91
C ASN A 187 6.40 5.90 10.18
N THR A 188 5.64 4.83 9.98
CA THR A 188 4.20 4.81 10.23
C THR A 188 3.90 3.78 11.32
N ALA A 189 3.12 4.18 12.32
CA ALA A 189 2.72 3.29 13.41
C ALA A 189 1.81 2.17 12.88
N THR A 190 2.34 0.97 12.83
CA THR A 190 1.67 -0.25 12.33
C THR A 190 2.10 -1.47 13.16
N PRO A 191 1.41 -2.60 13.07
CA PRO A 191 1.88 -3.84 13.71
C PRO A 191 3.28 -4.29 13.24
N MET A 192 3.73 -3.88 12.06
CA MET A 192 5.05 -4.24 11.50
C MET A 192 6.21 -3.74 12.37
N ASN A 193 6.02 -2.65 13.13
CA ASN A 193 7.06 -2.03 13.98
C ASN A 193 6.59 -1.83 15.43
N GLU A 194 5.61 -2.62 15.88
CA GLU A 194 5.04 -2.48 17.22
C GLU A 194 6.09 -2.72 18.31
N ASN A 195 6.91 -3.76 18.17
CA ASN A 195 7.99 -4.05 19.11
C ASN A 195 8.97 -2.86 19.24
N ILE A 196 9.37 -2.25 18.13
CA ILE A 196 10.28 -1.08 18.16
C ILE A 196 9.63 0.11 18.90
N ARG A 197 8.30 0.27 18.78
CA ARG A 197 7.57 1.37 19.42
C ARG A 197 7.28 1.14 20.89
N THR A 198 7.23 -0.11 21.36
CA THR A 198 6.75 -0.46 22.71
C THR A 198 7.85 -0.93 23.65
N GLU A 199 8.95 -1.50 23.14
CA GLU A 199 10.02 -2.02 23.97
C GLU A 199 10.96 -0.91 24.44
N ALA A 200 11.27 -0.90 25.74
CA ALA A 200 12.03 0.17 26.38
C ALA A 200 13.46 0.33 25.82
N GLU A 201 14.05 -0.74 25.29
CA GLU A 201 15.40 -0.72 24.73
C GLU A 201 15.52 0.20 23.51
N PHE A 202 14.43 0.40 22.72
CA PHE A 202 14.42 1.26 21.55
C PHE A 202 14.15 2.74 21.87
N LYS A 203 13.77 3.07 23.11
CA LYS A 203 13.42 4.45 23.47
C LYS A 203 14.52 5.47 23.16
N PRO A 204 15.81 5.25 23.47
CA PRO A 204 16.85 6.23 23.12
C PRO A 204 16.97 6.48 21.62
N MET A 205 16.80 5.43 20.80
CA MET A 205 16.79 5.53 19.33
C MET A 205 15.57 6.35 18.86
N LEU A 206 14.38 6.07 19.40
CA LEU A 206 13.16 6.78 19.05
C LEU A 206 13.23 8.27 19.43
N ASP A 207 13.77 8.59 20.59
CA ASP A 207 13.97 9.98 21.06
C ASP A 207 14.94 10.73 20.12
N ALA A 208 16.03 10.07 19.69
CA ALA A 208 16.98 10.63 18.73
C ALA A 208 16.34 10.85 17.34
N MET A 209 15.53 9.89 16.89
CA MET A 209 14.77 10.02 15.62
C MET A 209 13.76 11.17 15.69
N ALA A 210 13.02 11.31 16.79
CA ALA A 210 12.11 12.42 16.99
C ALA A 210 12.82 13.77 16.94
N ALA A 211 13.98 13.88 17.61
CA ALA A 211 14.79 15.09 17.60
C ALA A 211 15.36 15.46 16.22
N ALA A 212 15.65 14.44 15.39
CA ALA A 212 16.12 14.63 14.01
C ALA A 212 14.98 14.91 13.00
N THR A 213 13.72 14.59 13.36
CA THR A 213 12.57 14.77 12.47
C THR A 213 12.02 16.21 12.62
N PRO A 214 11.85 16.98 11.55
CA PRO A 214 11.39 18.37 11.61
C PRO A 214 10.08 18.59 12.36
N SER A 215 9.12 17.67 12.29
CA SER A 215 7.87 17.75 13.06
C SER A 215 8.02 17.43 14.54
N GLY A 216 9.14 16.89 14.98
CA GLY A 216 9.35 16.35 16.32
C GLY A 216 8.63 15.02 16.59
N ARG A 217 8.03 14.40 15.57
CA ARG A 217 7.34 13.11 15.67
C ARG A 217 8.13 12.01 14.97
N THR A 218 8.32 10.88 15.64
CA THR A 218 9.00 9.72 15.04
C THR A 218 8.10 8.97 14.06
N TYR A 219 6.79 8.95 14.33
CA TYR A 219 5.80 8.18 13.55
C TYR A 219 4.60 9.03 13.14
N SER A 220 4.15 8.82 11.90
CA SER A 220 2.81 9.18 11.46
C SER A 220 1.83 8.06 11.81
N GLU A 221 0.55 8.33 11.82
CA GLU A 221 -0.48 7.31 11.99
C GLU A 221 -0.91 6.69 10.66
N ALA A 222 -1.35 5.42 10.68
CA ALA A 222 -1.82 4.72 9.47
C ALA A 222 -2.99 5.45 8.79
N ILE A 223 -3.84 6.13 9.59
CA ILE A 223 -4.96 6.91 9.08
C ILE A 223 -4.52 8.13 8.25
N ASP A 224 -3.34 8.68 8.48
CA ASP A 224 -2.84 9.80 7.69
C ASP A 224 -2.53 9.34 6.26
N MET A 225 -1.97 8.14 6.11
CA MET A 225 -1.74 7.49 4.80
C MET A 225 -3.07 7.17 4.11
N ALA A 226 -4.07 6.68 4.88
CA ALA A 226 -5.39 6.37 4.34
C ALA A 226 -6.13 7.63 3.84
N ARG A 227 -5.99 8.77 4.53
CA ARG A 227 -6.55 10.07 4.08
C ARG A 227 -5.91 10.56 2.79
N ALA A 228 -4.61 10.39 2.63
CA ALA A 228 -3.92 10.69 1.38
C ALA A 228 -4.38 9.76 0.25
N ALA A 229 -4.55 8.46 0.54
CA ALA A 229 -5.10 7.52 -0.42
C ALA A 229 -6.54 7.89 -0.83
N LEU A 230 -7.37 8.31 0.12
CA LEU A 230 -8.74 8.80 -0.16
C LEU A 230 -8.72 10.04 -1.05
N PHE A 231 -7.83 10.99 -0.79
CA PHE A 231 -7.65 12.17 -1.65
C PHE A 231 -7.31 11.76 -3.08
N LEU A 232 -6.33 10.86 -3.27
CA LEU A 232 -5.90 10.37 -4.58
C LEU A 232 -7.01 9.58 -5.31
N ALA A 233 -7.82 8.82 -4.57
CA ALA A 233 -8.89 7.97 -5.11
C ALA A 233 -10.18 8.73 -5.42
N SER A 234 -10.35 9.93 -4.86
CA SER A 234 -11.52 10.77 -5.05
C SER A 234 -11.33 11.75 -6.22
N GLY A 235 -12.41 12.45 -6.58
CA GLY A 235 -12.35 13.53 -7.57
C GLY A 235 -11.40 14.68 -7.21
N ASP A 236 -11.02 14.80 -5.92
CA ASP A 236 -10.10 15.84 -5.44
C ASP A 236 -8.67 15.61 -5.98
N GLY A 237 -8.26 14.34 -6.15
CA GLY A 237 -6.95 13.94 -6.67
C GLY A 237 -6.85 13.82 -8.19
N ARG A 238 -7.89 14.14 -8.96
CA ARG A 238 -8.00 13.89 -10.40
C ARG A 238 -6.86 14.41 -11.27
N ALA A 239 -6.16 15.43 -10.82
CA ALA A 239 -5.04 16.04 -11.56
C ALA A 239 -3.70 15.36 -11.27
N MET A 240 -3.66 14.39 -10.36
CA MET A 240 -2.43 13.72 -9.96
C MET A 240 -2.20 12.45 -10.78
N HIS A 241 -1.11 12.46 -11.54
CA HIS A 241 -0.66 11.34 -12.36
C HIS A 241 0.85 11.16 -12.22
N GLY A 242 1.29 9.99 -11.75
CA GLY A 242 2.71 9.68 -11.52
C GLY A 242 3.33 10.40 -10.32
N ALA A 243 2.50 10.93 -9.42
CA ALA A 243 2.97 11.62 -8.23
C ALA A 243 3.58 10.64 -7.23
N LEU A 244 4.64 11.09 -6.56
CA LEU A 244 5.28 10.44 -5.43
C LEU A 244 5.03 11.32 -4.20
N LEU A 245 3.99 11.00 -3.44
CA LEU A 245 3.54 11.80 -2.30
C LEU A 245 4.29 11.36 -1.04
N VAL A 246 5.30 12.14 -0.66
CA VAL A 246 6.08 11.90 0.56
C VAL A 246 5.27 12.29 1.80
N MET A 247 5.16 11.38 2.76
CA MET A 247 4.44 11.58 4.03
C MET A 247 5.26 10.98 5.18
N ASP A 248 6.21 11.74 5.69
CA ASP A 248 7.27 11.24 6.55
C ASP A 248 7.64 12.18 7.71
N GLU A 249 6.77 13.11 8.06
CA GLU A 249 7.02 14.10 9.13
C GLU A 249 8.23 15.03 8.84
N GLY A 250 8.73 15.00 7.59
CA GLY A 250 9.93 15.71 7.16
C GLY A 250 11.22 14.91 7.39
N PHE A 251 11.13 13.64 7.78
CA PHE A 251 12.28 12.80 8.11
C PHE A 251 13.33 12.74 6.98
N SER A 252 12.89 12.61 5.72
CA SER A 252 13.81 12.53 4.57
C SER A 252 14.46 13.87 4.20
N LEU A 253 14.05 14.99 4.78
CA LEU A 253 14.65 16.31 4.52
C LEU A 253 15.87 16.59 5.40
N GLY A 254 16.02 15.88 6.49
CA GLY A 254 17.08 16.08 7.48
C GLY A 254 18.30 15.17 7.31
N MET A 255 18.36 14.37 6.26
CA MET A 255 19.47 13.45 5.99
C MET A 255 20.22 13.79 4.72
#